data_ef50c18b386b2d6e8a4bd38956af441b
#
_entry.id   ef50c18b386b2d6e8a4bd38956af441b
#
_cell.length_a   1.000
_cell.length_b   1.000
_cell.length_c   1.000
_cell.angle_alpha   90.00
_cell.angle_beta   90.00
_cell.angle_gamma   90.00
#
_symmetry.space_group_name_H-M   'P 1'
#
loop_
_entity.id
_entity.type
_entity.pdbx_description
1 polymer ?
#
loop_
_entity_poly.entity_id
_entity_poly.type
_entity_poly.pdbx_seq_one_letter_code
_entity_poly.pdbx_strand_id
1 'polypeptide(L)' 'MIAEHAAEVRVRRHSNVPECDVVVAVRGQEISLRCRDYNQAVKWARIECKSYKIAGGFTVER' A
#
# COMPACT_ATOMS: atom_id res chain seq x y z
N MET A 1 -9.53 20.09 -12.96
CA MET A 1 -9.05 19.78 -12.65
C MET A 1 -8.54 18.77 -12.35
N ILE A 2 -8.17 18.37 -12.03
CA ILE A 2 -7.66 17.43 -12.01
C ILE A 2 -7.21 16.78 -10.93
N ALA A 3 -7.50 15.84 -10.67
CA ALA A 3 -7.27 15.16 -9.65
C ALA A 3 -6.09 14.59 -9.74
N GLU A 4 -5.22 15.12 -9.63
CA GLU A 4 -4.22 14.59 -9.87
C GLU A 4 -3.67 13.73 -8.97
N HIS A 5 -3.76 13.43 -8.06
CA HIS A 5 -3.14 12.65 -7.22
C HIS A 5 -3.80 11.51 -6.89
N ALA A 6 -4.08 10.63 -7.70
CA ALA A 6 -4.76 9.48 -7.38
C ALA A 6 -3.79 8.49 -6.78
N ALA A 7 -3.22 8.76 -5.71
CA ALA A 7 -2.34 7.83 -5.02
C ALA A 7 -3.17 6.78 -4.28
N GLU A 8 -2.70 5.56 -4.29
CA GLU A 8 -3.40 4.46 -3.68
C GLU A 8 -2.41 3.55 -2.98
N VAL A 9 -2.75 3.06 -1.81
CA VAL A 9 -1.89 2.13 -1.07
C VAL A 9 -2.67 0.86 -0.81
N ARG A 10 -2.10 -0.28 -1.16
CA ARG A 10 -2.73 -1.58 -0.97
C ARG A 10 -1.75 -2.51 -0.27
N VAL A 11 -2.28 -3.41 0.54
CA VAL A 11 -1.49 -4.48 1.12
C VAL A 11 -1.91 -5.75 0.41
N ARG A 12 -0.97 -6.43 -0.24
CA ARG A 12 -1.24 -7.66 -0.96
C ARG A 12 -0.74 -8.84 -0.16
N ARG A 13 -1.62 -9.75 0.16
CA ARG A 13 -1.27 -10.94 0.91
C ARG A 13 -1.06 -12.10 -0.04
N HIS A 14 -0.15 -12.97 0.31
CA HIS A 14 0.12 -14.15 -0.50
C HIS A 14 -0.36 -15.40 0.22
N SER A 15 -0.80 -16.37 -0.53
CA SER A 15 -1.26 -17.64 0.05
C SER A 15 -0.09 -18.42 0.60
N ASN A 16 -0.31 -19.05 1.73
CA ASN A 16 0.64 -20.03 2.27
C ASN A 16 1.97 -19.45 2.75
N VAL A 17 2.14 -18.17 2.79
CA VAL A 17 3.35 -17.55 3.31
C VAL A 17 2.96 -16.32 4.09
N PRO A 18 3.75 -15.93 5.08
CA PRO A 18 3.44 -14.77 5.89
C PRO A 18 3.77 -13.45 5.23
N GLU A 19 4.62 -13.46 4.21
CA GLU A 19 5.06 -12.22 3.58
C GLU A 19 3.90 -11.49 2.91
N CYS A 20 3.94 -10.20 2.96
CA CYS A 20 2.95 -9.35 2.30
C CYS A 20 3.68 -8.25 1.55
N ASP A 21 3.05 -7.72 0.52
CA ASP A 21 3.62 -6.61 -0.21
C ASP A 21 2.79 -5.36 0.05
N VAL A 22 3.46 -4.24 0.22
CA VAL A 22 2.80 -2.95 0.25
C VAL A 22 2.97 -2.36 -1.14
N VAL A 23 1.88 -2.11 -1.83
CA VAL A 23 1.91 -1.59 -3.19
C VAL A 23 1.42 -0.15 -3.16
N VAL A 24 2.25 0.74 -3.62
CA VAL A 24 1.91 2.15 -3.71
C VAL A 24 1.80 2.51 -5.18
N ALA A 25 0.64 2.95 -5.59
CA ALA A 25 0.40 3.35 -6.96
C ALA A 25 0.24 4.86 -7.01
N VAL A 26 1.10 5.52 -7.75
CA VAL A 26 1.09 6.96 -7.88
C VAL A 26 1.35 7.32 -9.33
N ARG A 27 0.45 8.08 -9.92
CA ARG A 27 0.68 8.60 -11.27
C ARG A 27 0.95 7.52 -12.29
N GLY A 28 0.24 6.43 -12.18
CA GLY A 28 0.38 5.34 -13.13
C GLY A 28 1.58 4.44 -12.90
N GLN A 29 2.33 4.69 -11.84
CA GLN A 29 3.45 3.83 -11.50
C GLN A 29 3.15 3.08 -10.23
N GLU A 30 3.63 1.88 -10.12
CA GLU A 30 3.46 1.09 -8.91
C GLU A 30 4.82 0.74 -8.34
N ILE A 31 4.93 0.87 -7.03
CA ILE A 31 6.11 0.47 -6.32
C ILE A 31 5.68 -0.55 -5.29
N SER A 32 6.38 -1.65 -5.20
CA SER A 32 6.08 -2.70 -4.24
C SER A 32 7.18 -2.83 -3.22
N LEU A 33 6.79 -3.02 -1.96
CA LEU A 33 7.74 -3.23 -0.90
C LEU A 33 7.39 -4.54 -0.20
N ARG A 34 8.28 -5.50 -0.22
CA ARG A 34 8.05 -6.79 0.44
C ARG A 34 8.24 -6.66 1.94
N CYS A 35 7.26 -7.10 2.70
CA CYS A 35 7.31 -7.09 4.14
C CYS A 35 7.30 -8.51 4.68
N ARG A 36 7.87 -8.69 5.85
CA ARG A 36 8.05 -9.99 6.42
C ARG A 36 6.75 -10.60 6.85
N ASP A 37 5.81 -9.82 7.31
CA ASP A 37 4.51 -10.31 7.73
C ASP A 37 3.47 -9.20 7.60
N TYR A 38 2.24 -9.55 7.91
CA TYR A 38 1.13 -8.63 7.77
C TYR A 38 1.27 -7.40 8.70
N ASN A 39 1.73 -7.61 9.91
CA ASN A 39 1.88 -6.50 10.84
C ASN A 39 2.88 -5.47 10.35
N GLN A 40 3.97 -5.92 9.78
CA GLN A 40 4.95 -5.01 9.21
C GLN A 40 4.37 -4.29 8.00
N ALA A 41 3.62 -5.01 7.17
CA ALA A 41 2.99 -4.41 5.99
C ALA A 41 2.00 -3.32 6.40
N VAL A 42 1.23 -3.55 7.44
CA VAL A 42 0.28 -2.56 7.93
C VAL A 42 1.00 -1.30 8.41
N LYS A 43 2.10 -1.46 9.12
CA LYS A 43 2.87 -0.32 9.56
C LYS A 43 3.35 0.51 8.40
N TRP A 44 3.91 -0.14 7.38
CA TRP A 44 4.40 0.58 6.21
C TRP A 44 3.28 1.20 5.41
N ALA A 45 2.14 0.49 5.29
CA ALA A 45 1.00 1.03 4.58
C ALA A 45 0.50 2.32 5.24
N ARG A 46 0.48 2.35 6.57
CA ARG A 46 0.06 3.55 7.28
C ARG A 46 1.02 4.71 7.05
N ILE A 47 2.31 4.42 7.04
CA ILE A 47 3.33 5.44 6.79
C ILE A 47 3.16 6.01 5.38
N GLU A 48 2.92 5.14 4.41
CA GLU A 48 2.76 5.59 3.03
C GLU A 48 1.48 6.41 2.87
N CYS A 49 0.40 6.00 3.51
CA CYS A 49 -0.83 6.77 3.47
C CYS A 49 -0.63 8.16 4.03
N LYS A 50 0.11 8.27 5.13
CA LYS A 50 0.36 9.55 5.71
C LYS A 50 1.25 10.39 4.81
N SER A 51 2.25 9.78 4.22
CA SER A 51 3.18 10.46 3.34
C SER A 51 2.48 11.04 2.11
N TYR A 52 1.52 10.31 1.55
CA TYR A 52 0.80 10.77 0.37
C TYR A 52 -0.53 11.43 0.72
N LYS A 53 -0.83 11.58 2.00
CA LYS A 53 -2.05 12.24 2.47
C LYS A 53 -3.31 11.57 1.92
N ILE A 54 -3.33 10.27 1.97
CA ILE A 54 -4.47 9.50 1.50
C ILE A 54 -5.50 9.40 2.61
N ALA A 55 -6.60 10.09 2.45
CA ALA A 55 -7.60 10.18 3.50
C ALA A 55 -8.31 8.86 3.76
N GLY A 56 -8.49 8.06 2.77
CA GLY A 56 -9.21 6.81 2.91
C GLY A 56 -8.42 5.67 3.49
N GLY A 57 -7.14 5.86 3.72
CA GLY A 57 -6.30 4.80 4.25
C GLY A 57 -5.93 3.79 3.16
N PHE A 58 -5.44 2.64 3.58
CA PHE A 58 -5.04 1.61 2.64
C PHE A 58 -6.10 0.52 2.57
N THR A 59 -6.04 -0.29 1.54
CA THR A 59 -6.91 -1.45 1.39
C THR A 59 -6.08 -2.72 1.48
N VAL A 60 -6.73 -3.83 1.76
CA VAL A 60 -6.06 -5.11 1.84
C VAL A 60 -6.64 -6.01 0.76
N GLU A 61 -5.76 -6.52 -0.10
CA GLU A 61 -6.17 -7.46 -1.13
C GLU A 61 -6.01 -8.86 -0.62
N ARG A 62 -6.89 -9.72 -1.00
CA ARG A 62 -6.76 -11.11 -0.63
C ARG A 62 -6.27 -11.94 -1.76
#